data_fe6ea66660d52a717d865ba5b2a6666a
#
_entry.id   fe6ea66660d52a717d865ba5b2a6666a
#
_cell.length_a   1.000
_cell.length_b   1.000
_cell.length_c   1.000
_cell.angle_alpha   90.00
_cell.angle_beta   90.00
_cell.angle_gamma   90.00
#
_symmetry.space_group_name_H-M   'P 1'
#
loop_
_entity.id
_entity.type
_entity.pdbx_description
1 polymer ?
#
loop_
_entity_poly.entity_id
_entity_poly.type
_entity_poly.pdbx_seq_one_letter_code
_entity_poly.pdbx_strand_id
1 'polypeptide(L)'
;MKYANDVFLNYTLCAYSPWEGLEIKFHGTKGELTHRHVEVHGVFGGVRDKAQEDAMTTTLHLAGGLPETVEVWAGHGDHGGADPVMLGYLFEPESMEPDRYNRASTHKEGAWSILTGIAANASIASGQTVDVDKMLAESGISLAR
;
A
#
# COMPACT_ATOMS: atom_id res chain seq x y z
N MET A 1 -5.23 -4.63 12.85
CA MET A 1 -4.82 -6.00 12.53
C MET A 1 -3.49 -6.28 13.20
N LYS A 2 -3.27 -7.50 13.69
CA LYS A 2 -2.00 -7.95 14.26
C LYS A 2 -1.43 -9.07 13.40
N TYR A 3 -0.16 -8.95 13.02
CA TYR A 3 0.57 -9.97 12.26
C TYR A 3 1.35 -10.91 13.21
N ALA A 4 1.74 -12.08 12.69
CA ALA A 4 2.48 -13.10 13.47
C ALA A 4 3.85 -12.62 13.97
N ASN A 5 4.45 -11.63 13.32
CA ASN A 5 5.71 -10.99 13.71
C ASN A 5 5.54 -9.79 14.66
N ASP A 6 4.38 -9.69 15.33
CA ASP A 6 3.99 -8.61 16.24
C ASP A 6 3.89 -7.19 15.62
N VAL A 7 3.90 -7.08 14.29
CA VAL A 7 3.58 -5.83 13.60
C VAL A 7 2.07 -5.58 13.67
N PHE A 8 1.69 -4.33 13.90
CA PHE A 8 0.31 -3.88 13.90
C PHE A 8 0.04 -3.01 12.68
N LEU A 9 -1.07 -3.27 12.00
CA LEU A 9 -1.59 -2.42 10.92
C LEU A 9 -2.91 -1.81 11.35
N ASN A 10 -2.99 -0.49 11.30
CA ASN A 10 -4.23 0.27 11.36
C ASN A 10 -4.59 0.71 9.94
N TYR A 11 -5.82 0.48 9.53
CA TYR A 11 -6.32 0.87 8.23
C TYR A 11 -7.59 1.68 8.37
N THR A 12 -7.66 2.80 7.69
CA THR A 12 -8.85 3.65 7.63
C THR A 12 -9.12 4.00 6.18
N LEU A 13 -10.36 3.82 5.74
CA LEU A 13 -10.86 4.30 4.45
C LEU A 13 -11.97 5.31 4.71
N CYS A 14 -11.87 6.47 4.08
CA CYS A 14 -12.92 7.49 4.11
C CYS A 14 -13.35 7.83 2.70
N ALA A 15 -14.58 7.41 2.33
CA ALA A 15 -15.16 7.70 1.02
C ALA A 15 -15.70 9.15 0.88
N TYR A 16 -15.74 9.90 1.97
CA TYR A 16 -16.24 11.27 2.02
C TYR A 16 -15.13 12.31 2.20
N SER A 17 -13.87 11.91 1.97
CA SER A 17 -12.74 12.83 2.04
C SER A 17 -12.85 13.89 0.94
N PRO A 18 -12.50 15.17 1.22
CA PRO A 18 -12.47 16.21 0.21
C PRO A 18 -11.26 16.10 -0.75
N TRP A 19 -10.42 15.11 -0.58
CA TRP A 19 -9.26 14.81 -1.43
C TRP A 19 -9.11 13.30 -1.60
N GLU A 20 -8.48 12.88 -2.67
CA GLU A 20 -8.14 11.49 -2.95
C GLU A 20 -6.65 11.28 -2.75
N GLY A 21 -6.28 10.09 -2.31
CA GLY A 21 -4.89 9.74 -2.07
C GLY A 21 -4.72 8.84 -0.85
N LEU A 22 -3.50 8.75 -0.37
CA LEU A 22 -3.17 7.91 0.78
C LEU A 22 -2.12 8.58 1.68
N GLU A 23 -2.15 8.19 2.93
CA GLU A 23 -1.07 8.47 3.89
C GLU A 23 -0.68 7.16 4.58
N ILE A 24 0.59 6.80 4.50
CA ILE A 24 1.15 5.61 5.12
C ILE A 24 2.21 6.04 6.12
N LYS A 25 2.13 5.51 7.34
CA LYS A 25 3.13 5.72 8.39
C LYS A 25 3.71 4.39 8.85
N PHE A 26 5.02 4.32 8.87
CA PHE A 26 5.77 3.20 9.41
C PHE A 26 6.45 3.66 10.71
N HIS A 27 5.99 3.13 11.84
CA HIS A 27 6.61 3.37 13.13
C HIS A 27 7.57 2.23 13.45
N GLY A 28 8.83 2.54 13.55
CA GLY A 28 9.88 1.61 13.91
C GLY A 28 10.58 2.02 15.21
N THR A 29 11.45 1.14 15.72
CA THR A 29 12.21 1.40 16.95
C THR A 29 13.27 2.51 16.80
N LYS A 30 13.61 2.87 15.57
CA LYS A 30 14.62 3.91 15.27
C LYS A 30 14.04 5.23 14.79
N GLY A 31 12.73 5.25 14.48
CA GLY A 31 12.08 6.44 13.95
C GLY A 31 10.77 6.13 13.22
N GLU A 32 10.30 7.11 12.51
CA GLU A 32 9.06 7.09 11.72
C GLU A 32 9.35 7.46 10.28
N LEU A 33 8.75 6.73 9.34
CA LEU A 33 8.67 7.12 7.93
C LEU A 33 7.22 7.43 7.59
N THR A 34 6.96 8.62 7.09
CA THR A 34 5.64 9.04 6.60
C THR A 34 5.71 9.23 5.10
N HIS A 35 4.80 8.60 4.37
CA HIS A 35 4.58 8.82 2.95
C HIS A 35 3.16 9.33 2.75
N ARG A 36 3.02 10.45 2.05
CA ARG A 36 1.73 11.02 1.68
C ARG A 36 1.70 11.26 0.18
N HIS A 37 0.66 10.76 -0.46
CA HIS A 37 0.38 10.97 -1.87
C HIS A 37 -1.05 11.51 -2.01
N VAL A 38 -1.19 12.67 -2.64
CA VAL A 38 -2.48 13.30 -2.96
C VAL A 38 -2.65 13.24 -4.46
N GLU A 39 -3.68 12.52 -4.90
CA GLU A 39 -4.06 12.46 -6.31
C GLU A 39 -4.97 13.64 -6.65
N VAL A 40 -4.68 14.28 -7.75
CA VAL A 40 -5.46 15.43 -8.25
C VAL A 40 -6.28 15.02 -9.47
N HIS A 41 -6.03 13.82 -10.02
CA HIS A 41 -6.72 13.29 -11.19
C HIS A 41 -8.13 12.77 -10.85
N GLY A 42 -9.14 13.38 -11.45
CA GLY A 42 -10.50 12.84 -11.45
C GLY A 42 -11.38 13.23 -10.27
N VAL A 43 -10.85 13.78 -9.19
CA VAL A 43 -11.59 14.02 -7.93
C VAL A 43 -12.60 15.16 -8.01
N PHE A 44 -12.41 16.12 -8.89
CA PHE A 44 -13.26 17.31 -8.99
C PHE A 44 -13.88 17.55 -10.39
N GLY A 45 -14.36 16.47 -11.03
CA GLY A 45 -15.11 16.63 -12.27
C GLY A 45 -14.30 17.14 -13.47
N GLY A 46 -13.01 16.93 -13.47
CA GLY A 46 -12.16 17.18 -14.65
C GLY A 46 -11.71 18.63 -14.85
N VAL A 47 -12.00 19.54 -13.94
CA VAL A 47 -11.46 20.89 -13.99
C VAL A 47 -10.11 20.91 -13.28
N ARG A 48 -9.03 20.89 -14.08
CA ARG A 48 -7.67 21.02 -13.57
C ARG A 48 -7.17 22.44 -13.79
N ASP A 49 -6.76 23.05 -12.71
CA ASP A 49 -5.75 24.08 -12.81
C ASP A 49 -4.39 23.35 -12.97
N LYS A 50 -3.61 23.69 -14.01
CA LYS A 50 -2.27 23.12 -14.27
C LYS A 50 -1.29 23.29 -13.09
N ALA A 51 -1.66 24.05 -12.08
CA ALA A 51 -0.89 24.26 -10.87
C ALA A 51 -1.07 23.15 -9.81
N GLN A 52 -2.01 22.23 -10.00
CA GLN A 52 -2.23 21.12 -9.06
C GLN A 52 -1.67 19.83 -9.66
N GLU A 53 -0.37 19.64 -9.53
CA GLU A 53 0.27 18.36 -9.76
C GLU A 53 0.05 17.46 -8.55
N ASP A 54 0.03 16.14 -8.76
CA ASP A 54 -0.05 15.16 -7.68
C ASP A 54 1.07 15.44 -6.67
N ALA A 55 0.69 15.68 -5.44
CA ALA A 55 1.64 16.03 -4.39
C ALA A 55 2.09 14.77 -3.65
N MET A 56 3.36 14.42 -3.81
CA MET A 56 3.98 13.29 -3.12
C MET A 56 5.05 13.79 -2.16
N THR A 57 4.98 13.39 -0.91
CA THR A 57 5.99 13.71 0.09
C THR A 57 6.35 12.47 0.90
N THR A 58 7.65 12.29 1.12
CA THR A 58 8.15 11.25 2.01
C THR A 58 9.08 11.90 3.03
N THR A 59 8.80 11.68 4.31
CA THR A 59 9.58 12.27 5.40
C THR A 59 10.05 11.19 6.36
N LEU A 60 11.33 11.20 6.66
CA LEU A 60 11.97 10.35 7.65
C LEU A 60 12.24 11.15 8.92
N HIS A 61 11.76 10.65 10.05
CA HIS A 61 12.04 11.16 11.39
C HIS A 61 12.82 10.11 12.18
N LEU A 62 14.11 10.29 12.32
CA LEU A 62 14.91 9.45 13.21
C LEU A 62 14.78 9.94 14.65
N ALA A 63 14.83 9.00 15.60
CA ALA A 63 14.79 9.34 17.04
C ALA A 63 15.95 10.28 17.40
N GLY A 64 15.63 11.48 17.90
CA GLY A 64 16.60 12.51 18.27
C GLY A 64 17.16 13.33 17.10
N GLY A 65 16.70 13.11 15.86
CA GLY A 65 17.09 13.86 14.67
C GLY A 65 16.02 14.88 14.24
N LEU A 66 16.40 15.73 13.29
CA LEU A 66 15.46 16.58 12.55
C LEU A 66 14.79 15.77 11.44
N PRO A 67 13.57 16.15 11.03
CA PRO A 67 12.91 15.52 9.89
C PRO A 67 13.72 15.72 8.60
N GLU A 68 13.82 14.67 7.81
CA GLU A 68 14.48 14.68 6.50
C GLU A 68 13.47 14.36 5.42
N THR A 69 13.47 15.14 4.34
CA THR A 69 12.70 14.78 3.13
C THR A 69 13.47 13.72 2.35
N VAL A 70 12.79 12.61 2.06
CA VAL A 70 13.34 11.53 1.25
C VAL A 70 12.82 11.71 -0.18
N GLU A 71 13.74 11.84 -1.13
CA GLU A 71 13.38 11.83 -2.55
C GLU A 71 12.92 10.43 -2.93
N VAL A 72 11.76 10.36 -3.57
CA VAL A 72 11.20 9.13 -4.09
C VAL A 72 11.11 9.19 -5.60
N TRP A 73 11.18 8.03 -6.22
CA TRP A 73 10.99 7.93 -7.65
C TRP A 73 9.58 8.40 -8.03
N ALA A 74 9.51 9.35 -8.96
CA ALA A 74 8.27 9.81 -9.55
C ALA A 74 8.00 9.04 -10.85
N GLY A 75 6.94 8.28 -10.87
CA GLY A 75 6.47 7.62 -12.08
C GLY A 75 5.65 8.56 -12.96
N HIS A 76 5.54 8.21 -14.23
CA HIS A 76 4.72 8.93 -15.19
C HIS A 76 3.65 7.98 -15.75
N GLY A 77 2.42 8.49 -15.86
CA GLY A 77 1.28 7.73 -16.36
C GLY A 77 0.32 7.32 -15.23
N ASP A 78 -0.67 6.51 -15.60
CA ASP A 78 -1.70 6.08 -14.67
C ASP A 78 -1.14 5.27 -13.50
N HIS A 79 -1.81 5.32 -12.37
CA HIS A 79 -1.41 4.69 -11.11
C HIS A 79 0.02 5.07 -10.66
N GLY A 80 0.41 6.35 -10.84
CA GLY A 80 1.73 6.84 -10.46
C GLY A 80 2.87 6.20 -11.26
N GLY A 81 2.61 5.74 -12.48
CA GLY A 81 3.59 5.08 -13.35
C GLY A 81 3.80 3.59 -13.05
N ALA A 82 2.95 2.97 -12.24
CA ALA A 82 3.06 1.54 -11.92
C ALA A 82 2.72 0.65 -13.11
N ASP A 83 1.76 1.04 -13.95
CA ASP A 83 1.27 0.21 -15.06
C ASP A 83 2.36 -0.11 -16.09
N PRO A 84 3.13 0.84 -16.62
CA PRO A 84 4.23 0.54 -17.55
C PRO A 84 5.28 -0.39 -16.92
N VAL A 85 5.61 -0.20 -15.65
CA VAL A 85 6.57 -1.04 -14.93
C VAL A 85 6.06 -2.46 -14.78
N MET A 86 4.81 -2.62 -14.37
CA MET A 86 4.16 -3.93 -14.24
C MET A 86 4.12 -4.66 -15.60
N LEU A 87 3.70 -3.97 -16.66
CA LEU A 87 3.65 -4.55 -18.01
C LEU A 87 5.04 -4.93 -18.50
N GLY A 88 6.06 -4.13 -18.23
CA GLY A 88 7.44 -4.46 -18.54
C GLY A 88 7.88 -5.78 -17.88
N TYR A 89 7.65 -5.94 -16.59
CA TYR A 89 7.99 -7.20 -15.89
C TYR A 89 7.20 -8.41 -16.40
N LEU A 90 5.96 -8.22 -16.88
CA LEU A 90 5.15 -9.32 -17.40
C LEU A 90 5.51 -9.73 -18.82
N PHE A 91 5.81 -8.77 -19.68
CA PHE A 91 5.94 -9.01 -21.12
C PHE A 91 7.35 -8.85 -21.68
N GLU A 92 8.19 -8.08 -20.99
CA GLU A 92 9.57 -7.79 -21.41
C GLU A 92 10.56 -7.87 -20.23
N PRO A 93 10.54 -8.97 -19.44
CA PRO A 93 11.30 -9.05 -18.18
C PRO A 93 12.81 -8.85 -18.39
N GLU A 94 13.33 -9.25 -19.56
CA GLU A 94 14.77 -9.10 -19.87
C GLU A 94 15.22 -7.65 -20.08
N SER A 95 14.27 -6.74 -20.34
CA SER A 95 14.54 -5.32 -20.51
C SER A 95 14.40 -4.51 -19.21
N MET A 96 13.89 -5.15 -18.16
CA MET A 96 13.63 -4.49 -16.88
C MET A 96 14.82 -4.57 -15.94
N GLU A 97 14.98 -3.52 -15.12
CA GLU A 97 15.95 -3.55 -14.03
C GLU A 97 15.62 -4.68 -13.04
N PRO A 98 16.64 -5.39 -12.51
CA PRO A 98 16.40 -6.45 -11.54
C PRO A 98 15.59 -5.96 -10.33
N ASP A 99 14.56 -6.72 -9.95
CA ASP A 99 13.74 -6.41 -8.77
C ASP A 99 14.48 -6.76 -7.47
N ARG A 100 15.47 -5.97 -7.11
CA ARG A 100 16.31 -6.17 -5.91
C ARG A 100 15.56 -6.05 -4.59
N TYR A 101 14.33 -5.56 -4.61
CA TYR A 101 13.48 -5.42 -3.42
C TYR A 101 12.33 -6.43 -3.39
N ASN A 102 12.29 -7.34 -4.36
CA ASN A 102 11.25 -8.37 -4.47
C ASN A 102 9.82 -7.78 -4.41
N ARG A 103 9.58 -6.72 -5.20
CA ARG A 103 8.28 -6.03 -5.26
C ARG A 103 7.27 -6.69 -6.19
N ALA A 104 7.76 -7.49 -7.14
CA ALA A 104 6.90 -8.25 -8.04
C ALA A 104 6.19 -9.35 -7.28
N SER A 105 4.88 -9.17 -7.05
CA SER A 105 4.05 -10.13 -6.32
C SER A 105 3.58 -11.26 -7.23
N THR A 106 3.60 -12.47 -6.70
CA THR A 106 3.00 -13.64 -7.33
C THR A 106 1.50 -13.75 -6.95
N HIS A 107 0.81 -14.73 -7.55
CA HIS A 107 -0.56 -15.05 -7.15
C HIS A 107 -0.70 -15.45 -5.66
N LYS A 108 0.36 -15.94 -5.04
CA LYS A 108 0.36 -16.29 -3.61
C LYS A 108 0.33 -15.05 -2.73
N GLU A 109 1.20 -14.09 -2.99
CA GLU A 109 1.20 -12.81 -2.27
C GLU A 109 -0.12 -12.07 -2.49
N GLY A 110 -0.67 -12.12 -3.71
CA GLY A 110 -2.01 -11.57 -4.01
C GLY A 110 -3.11 -12.25 -3.19
N ALA A 111 -3.07 -13.59 -3.04
CA ALA A 111 -4.00 -14.32 -2.20
C ALA A 111 -3.87 -13.94 -0.71
N TRP A 112 -2.65 -13.83 -0.19
CA TRP A 112 -2.43 -13.36 1.18
C TRP A 112 -2.91 -11.91 1.39
N SER A 113 -2.69 -11.04 0.42
CA SER A 113 -3.12 -9.64 0.49
C SER A 113 -4.64 -9.51 0.63
N ILE A 114 -5.41 -10.23 -0.21
CA ILE A 114 -6.88 -10.14 -0.19
C ILE A 114 -7.50 -10.72 1.09
N LEU A 115 -6.85 -11.69 1.74
CA LEU A 115 -7.31 -12.26 3.02
C LEU A 115 -7.43 -11.21 4.12
N THR A 116 -6.63 -10.17 4.07
CA THR A 116 -6.74 -9.03 4.99
C THR A 116 -8.13 -8.37 4.92
N GLY A 117 -8.61 -8.10 3.70
CA GLY A 117 -9.93 -7.53 3.47
C GLY A 117 -11.06 -8.51 3.81
N ILE A 118 -10.92 -9.78 3.44
CA ILE A 118 -11.91 -10.83 3.74
C ILE A 118 -12.07 -11.00 5.26
N ALA A 119 -10.97 -11.09 5.99
CA ALA A 119 -10.99 -11.19 7.44
C ALA A 119 -11.57 -9.93 8.11
N ALA A 120 -11.26 -8.74 7.58
CA ALA A 120 -11.84 -7.50 8.06
C ALA A 120 -13.37 -7.49 7.88
N ASN A 121 -13.88 -7.89 6.72
CA ASN A 121 -15.34 -7.99 6.48
C ASN A 121 -16.01 -9.01 7.41
N ALA A 122 -15.39 -10.17 7.62
CA ALA A 122 -15.91 -11.18 8.57
C ALA A 122 -15.90 -10.65 10.01
N SER A 123 -14.87 -9.91 10.41
CA SER A 123 -14.78 -9.26 11.72
C SER A 123 -15.84 -8.19 11.90
N ILE A 124 -16.09 -7.36 10.90
CA ILE A 124 -17.15 -6.34 10.93
C ILE A 124 -18.52 -6.98 11.05
N ALA A 125 -18.78 -8.03 10.27
CA ALA A 125 -20.08 -8.72 10.28
C ALA A 125 -20.38 -9.44 11.60
N SER A 126 -19.35 -10.04 12.22
CA SER A 126 -19.49 -10.81 13.46
C SER A 126 -19.31 -9.99 14.74
N GLY A 127 -18.65 -8.83 14.66
CA GLY A 127 -18.20 -8.06 15.82
C GLY A 127 -17.07 -8.74 16.61
N GLN A 128 -16.42 -9.77 16.02
CA GLN A 128 -15.39 -10.58 16.66
C GLN A 128 -14.05 -10.46 15.94
N THR A 129 -12.97 -10.76 16.65
CA THR A 129 -11.65 -10.93 16.05
C THR A 129 -11.65 -12.19 15.17
N VAL A 130 -11.08 -12.09 13.98
CA VAL A 130 -10.93 -13.21 13.05
C VAL A 130 -9.47 -13.63 13.02
N ASP A 131 -9.22 -14.92 13.24
CA ASP A 131 -7.95 -15.56 13.02
C ASP A 131 -7.91 -16.09 11.59
N VAL A 132 -6.98 -15.57 10.78
CA VAL A 132 -6.89 -15.88 9.34
C VAL A 132 -6.48 -17.33 9.11
N ASP A 133 -5.56 -17.89 9.91
CA ASP A 133 -5.11 -19.27 9.76
C ASP A 133 -6.28 -20.24 10.06
N LYS A 134 -7.07 -19.95 11.09
CA LYS A 134 -8.26 -20.72 11.42
C LYS A 134 -9.33 -20.61 10.31
N MET A 135 -9.58 -19.43 9.81
CA MET A 135 -10.52 -19.19 8.71
C MET A 135 -10.16 -19.99 7.46
N LEU A 136 -8.85 -20.03 7.09
CA LEU A 136 -8.36 -20.82 5.98
C LEU A 136 -8.53 -22.32 6.21
N ALA A 137 -8.20 -22.83 7.40
CA ALA A 137 -8.33 -24.23 7.75
C ALA A 137 -9.81 -24.70 7.67
N GLU A 138 -10.74 -23.88 8.17
CA GLU A 138 -12.17 -24.16 8.11
C GLU A 138 -12.71 -24.15 6.66
N SER A 139 -12.10 -23.37 5.78
CA SER A 139 -12.44 -23.33 4.35
C SER A 139 -11.79 -24.43 3.52
N GLY A 140 -10.96 -25.29 4.13
CA GLY A 140 -10.20 -26.33 3.42
C GLY A 140 -9.11 -25.80 2.51
N ILE A 141 -8.71 -24.53 2.66
CA ILE A 141 -7.69 -23.88 1.85
C ILE A 141 -6.35 -23.93 2.59
N SER A 142 -5.31 -24.38 1.87
CA SER A 142 -3.93 -24.34 2.34
C SER A 142 -3.13 -23.39 1.47
N LEU A 143 -2.66 -22.29 2.06
CA LEU A 143 -1.72 -21.37 1.42
C LEU A 143 -0.35 -21.56 2.08
N ALA A 144 0.65 -21.91 1.27
CA ALA A 144 2.04 -21.93 1.72
C ALA A 144 2.50 -20.50 2.07
N ARG A 145 3.16 -20.34 3.21
CA ARG A 145 3.80 -19.09 3.63
C ARG A 145 5.16 -18.94 2.98
#